data_896436f9a0ce31da486b921aa18f1de3
#
_entry.id   896436f9a0ce31da486b921aa18f1de3
#
_cell.length_a   1.000
_cell.length_b   1.000
_cell.length_c   1.000
_cell.angle_alpha   90.00
_cell.angle_beta   90.00
_cell.angle_gamma   90.00
#
_symmetry.space_group_name_H-M   'P 1'
#
loop_
_entity.id
_entity.type
_entity.pdbx_description
1 polymer ?
#
loop_
_entity_poly.entity_id
_entity_poly.type
_entity_poly.pdbx_seq_one_letter_code
_entity_poly.pdbx_strand_id
1 'polypeptide(L)'
;AFTSPKHDRTESASIGITATRPVGEESSLLLNFGHTTSNQYQEADDDFQSYGLTIGLDTTLGNQSLSPYVIMSKTDAQHDADSFSLMLGVGGFFTVGERHSFSYGYSYTDSKANVNASDGTADESNAIGHGYTFGYDLILTPIISSSLSLGYSDSDAKIDAGNDYETYEFGLGLNFAFPWAYIAWSASTSFNDYKVADTSVDS
;
A
#
# COMPACT_ATOMS: atom_id res chain seq x y z
N ALA A 1 -42.43 -12.14 6.16
CA ALA A 1 -41.99 -11.60 4.87
C ALA A 1 -40.51 -11.94 4.71
N PHE A 2 -40.19 -12.79 3.72
CA PHE A 2 -38.79 -13.06 3.34
C PHE A 2 -38.38 -11.89 2.45
N THR A 3 -37.48 -11.03 2.93
CA THR A 3 -36.81 -10.07 2.06
C THR A 3 -35.75 -10.85 1.28
N SER A 4 -35.91 -10.93 -0.04
CA SER A 4 -34.83 -11.38 -0.93
C SER A 4 -33.57 -10.60 -0.63
N PRO A 5 -32.37 -11.25 -0.55
CA PRO A 5 -31.14 -10.51 -0.48
C PRO A 5 -31.05 -9.62 -1.73
N LYS A 6 -30.94 -8.31 -1.53
CA LYS A 6 -30.63 -7.38 -2.61
C LYS A 6 -29.23 -7.78 -3.13
N HIS A 7 -29.17 -8.20 -4.37
CA HIS A 7 -27.90 -8.39 -5.06
C HIS A 7 -27.43 -7.00 -5.51
N ASP A 8 -26.53 -6.43 -4.75
CA ASP A 8 -25.84 -5.23 -5.19
C ASP A 8 -24.86 -5.58 -6.30
N ARG A 9 -24.84 -4.81 -7.38
CA ARG A 9 -23.97 -5.00 -8.51
C ARG A 9 -23.03 -3.81 -8.61
N THR A 10 -21.74 -4.07 -8.44
CA THR A 10 -20.66 -3.10 -8.64
C THR A 10 -20.05 -3.33 -10.03
N GLU A 11 -19.93 -2.28 -10.81
CA GLU A 11 -19.16 -2.27 -12.05
C GLU A 11 -17.95 -1.36 -11.88
N SER A 12 -16.76 -1.88 -12.14
CA SER A 12 -15.53 -1.09 -12.08
C SER A 12 -14.77 -1.19 -13.40
N ALA A 13 -14.18 -0.09 -13.81
CA ALA A 13 -13.29 0.00 -14.95
C ALA A 13 -12.01 0.72 -14.53
N SER A 14 -10.86 0.22 -14.97
CA SER A 14 -9.58 0.85 -14.72
C SER A 14 -8.74 0.97 -15.98
N ILE A 15 -8.00 2.06 -16.09
CA ILE A 15 -6.98 2.28 -17.12
C ILE A 15 -5.69 2.70 -16.44
N GLY A 16 -4.57 2.15 -16.92
CA GLY A 16 -3.24 2.52 -16.42
C GLY A 16 -2.27 2.70 -17.57
N ILE A 17 -1.37 3.66 -17.42
CA ILE A 17 -0.28 3.95 -18.34
C ILE A 17 1.01 3.92 -17.54
N THR A 18 1.94 3.07 -17.96
CA THR A 18 3.28 3.01 -17.38
C THR A 18 4.30 3.37 -18.45
N ALA A 19 5.20 4.29 -18.12
CA ALA A 19 6.34 4.65 -18.94
C ALA A 19 7.63 4.49 -18.14
N THR A 20 8.64 3.88 -18.74
CA THR A 20 9.97 3.74 -18.14
C THR A 20 10.99 4.33 -19.12
N ARG A 21 11.89 5.18 -18.62
CA ARG A 21 12.94 5.80 -19.40
C ARG A 21 14.30 5.60 -18.74
N PRO A 22 15.28 5.01 -19.41
CA PRO A 22 16.65 4.96 -18.93
C PRO A 22 17.22 6.38 -18.71
N VAL A 23 17.89 6.59 -17.58
CA VAL A 23 18.58 7.82 -17.20
C VAL A 23 20.01 7.44 -16.83
N GLY A 24 20.86 7.31 -17.84
CA GLY A 24 22.20 6.73 -17.67
C GLY A 24 22.24 5.22 -17.82
N GLU A 25 23.37 4.61 -17.43
CA GLU A 25 23.61 3.15 -17.59
C GLU A 25 22.97 2.32 -16.48
N GLU A 26 22.82 2.89 -15.29
CA GLU A 26 22.43 2.16 -14.07
C GLU A 26 21.10 2.68 -13.47
N SER A 27 20.43 3.60 -14.14
CA SER A 27 19.21 4.19 -13.59
C SER A 27 18.08 4.26 -14.62
N SER A 28 16.86 4.14 -14.14
CA SER A 28 15.65 4.35 -14.94
C SER A 28 14.60 5.16 -14.18
N LEU A 29 13.97 6.08 -14.90
CA LEU A 29 12.82 6.83 -14.40
C LEU A 29 11.54 6.04 -14.71
N LEU A 30 10.72 5.84 -13.70
CA LEU A 30 9.39 5.23 -13.79
C LEU A 30 8.33 6.34 -13.66
N LEU A 31 7.37 6.33 -14.56
CA LEU A 31 6.15 7.10 -14.48
C LEU A 31 4.96 6.15 -14.64
N ASN A 32 4.06 6.16 -13.68
CA ASN A 32 2.82 5.39 -13.73
C ASN A 32 1.64 6.31 -13.44
N PHE A 33 0.63 6.26 -14.29
CA PHE A 33 -0.65 6.91 -14.08
C PHE A 33 -1.76 5.87 -14.14
N GLY A 34 -2.67 5.90 -13.16
CA GLY A 34 -3.85 5.05 -13.08
C GLY A 34 -5.12 5.85 -12.87
N HIS A 35 -6.19 5.38 -13.45
CA HIS A 35 -7.54 5.89 -13.22
C HIS A 35 -8.49 4.71 -13.05
N THR A 36 -9.33 4.75 -12.04
CA THR A 36 -10.35 3.73 -11.77
C THR A 36 -11.69 4.41 -11.52
N THR A 37 -12.75 3.87 -12.10
CA THR A 37 -14.14 4.23 -11.80
C THR A 37 -14.84 3.03 -11.21
N SER A 38 -15.69 3.25 -10.23
CA SER A 38 -16.56 2.23 -9.65
C SER A 38 -17.96 2.81 -9.51
N ASN A 39 -18.96 2.09 -10.05
CA ASN A 39 -20.35 2.47 -9.99
C ASN A 39 -21.14 1.36 -9.30
N GLN A 40 -21.98 1.72 -8.33
CA GLN A 40 -22.91 0.82 -7.66
C GLN A 40 -24.34 1.06 -8.12
N TYR A 41 -25.02 0.02 -8.55
CA TYR A 41 -26.35 0.16 -9.20
C TYR A 41 -27.51 0.38 -8.24
N GLN A 42 -27.38 0.04 -6.96
CA GLN A 42 -28.46 0.15 -5.99
C GLN A 42 -28.23 1.21 -4.92
N GLU A 43 -27.00 1.57 -4.67
CA GLU A 43 -26.61 2.64 -3.74
C GLU A 43 -25.66 3.56 -4.52
N ALA A 44 -26.22 4.51 -5.27
CA ALA A 44 -25.44 5.47 -6.07
C ALA A 44 -24.54 6.37 -5.20
N ASP A 45 -24.69 6.28 -3.87
CA ASP A 45 -23.91 7.00 -2.89
C ASP A 45 -22.46 6.47 -2.78
N ASP A 46 -22.21 5.24 -3.28
CA ASP A 46 -20.88 4.60 -3.23
C ASP A 46 -20.11 4.66 -4.57
N ASP A 47 -20.58 5.47 -5.52
CA ASP A 47 -19.86 5.70 -6.76
C ASP A 47 -18.61 6.52 -6.51
N PHE A 48 -17.46 6.05 -6.99
CA PHE A 48 -16.21 6.78 -6.84
C PHE A 48 -15.35 6.76 -8.10
N GLN A 49 -14.47 7.76 -8.19
CA GLN A 49 -13.38 7.83 -9.17
C GLN A 49 -12.07 8.01 -8.43
N SER A 50 -11.07 7.22 -8.78
CA SER A 50 -9.74 7.37 -8.22
C SER A 50 -8.69 7.60 -9.31
N TYR A 51 -7.73 8.44 -8.96
CA TYR A 51 -6.58 8.79 -9.80
C TYR A 51 -5.31 8.51 -9.01
N GLY A 52 -4.33 7.91 -9.66
CA GLY A 52 -3.02 7.64 -9.08
C GLY A 52 -1.90 8.09 -10.01
N LEU A 53 -0.89 8.72 -9.44
CA LEU A 53 0.35 9.07 -10.13
C LEU A 53 1.52 8.57 -9.30
N THR A 54 2.37 7.74 -9.92
CA THR A 54 3.65 7.32 -9.31
C THR A 54 4.80 7.85 -10.15
N ILE A 55 5.76 8.45 -9.49
CA ILE A 55 7.05 8.85 -10.05
C ILE A 55 8.13 8.15 -9.23
N GLY A 56 8.99 7.38 -9.86
CA GLY A 56 10.06 6.64 -9.21
C GLY A 56 11.36 6.70 -9.99
N LEU A 57 12.47 6.54 -9.30
CA LEU A 57 13.80 6.38 -9.87
C LEU A 57 14.39 5.08 -9.38
N ASP A 58 14.62 4.15 -10.28
CA ASP A 58 15.34 2.91 -9.95
C ASP A 58 16.81 3.08 -10.32
N THR A 59 17.69 2.86 -9.35
CA THR A 59 19.14 2.92 -9.53
C THR A 59 19.79 1.64 -9.03
N THR A 60 20.63 1.05 -9.86
CA THR A 60 21.41 -0.15 -9.50
C THR A 60 22.87 0.24 -9.34
N LEU A 61 23.45 -0.07 -8.19
CA LEU A 61 24.84 0.22 -7.84
C LEU A 61 25.55 -1.09 -7.46
N GLY A 62 26.05 -1.79 -8.46
CA GLY A 62 26.68 -3.11 -8.29
C GLY A 62 25.66 -4.15 -7.80
N ASN A 63 25.82 -4.62 -6.55
CA ASN A 63 24.93 -5.60 -5.93
C ASN A 63 23.78 -4.97 -5.09
N GLN A 64 23.57 -3.67 -5.23
CA GLN A 64 22.54 -2.91 -4.49
C GLN A 64 21.62 -2.19 -5.47
N SER A 65 20.38 -2.01 -5.07
CA SER A 65 19.44 -1.08 -5.73
C SER A 65 18.86 -0.10 -4.73
N LEU A 66 18.50 1.07 -5.25
CA LEU A 66 17.82 2.12 -4.52
C LEU A 66 16.71 2.67 -5.41
N SER A 67 15.50 2.72 -4.86
CA SER A 67 14.30 3.10 -5.60
C SER A 67 13.48 4.14 -4.80
N PRO A 68 13.86 5.42 -4.79
CA PRO A 68 13.01 6.48 -4.25
C PRO A 68 11.79 6.68 -5.15
N TYR A 69 10.64 6.96 -4.53
CA TYR A 69 9.39 7.19 -5.24
C TYR A 69 8.48 8.20 -4.55
N VAL A 70 7.59 8.77 -5.36
CA VAL A 70 6.46 9.59 -4.91
C VAL A 70 5.20 9.01 -5.50
N ILE A 71 4.19 8.81 -4.66
CA ILE A 71 2.86 8.40 -5.10
C ILE A 71 1.87 9.49 -4.65
N MET A 72 1.06 9.95 -5.58
CA MET A 72 -0.08 10.83 -5.32
C MET A 72 -1.34 10.09 -5.72
N SER A 73 -2.33 10.09 -4.87
CA SER A 73 -3.64 9.54 -5.18
C SER A 73 -4.74 10.52 -4.77
N LYS A 74 -5.80 10.53 -5.56
CA LYS A 74 -7.02 11.29 -5.30
C LYS A 74 -8.20 10.37 -5.55
N THR A 75 -9.17 10.38 -4.64
CA THR A 75 -10.45 9.71 -4.82
C THR A 75 -11.55 10.76 -4.68
N ASP A 76 -12.41 10.84 -5.67
CA ASP A 76 -13.62 11.66 -5.68
C ASP A 76 -14.81 10.71 -5.51
N ALA A 77 -15.54 10.82 -4.42
CA ALA A 77 -16.75 10.05 -4.13
C ALA A 77 -17.97 10.96 -4.26
N GLN A 78 -19.07 10.48 -4.88
CA GLN A 78 -20.21 11.34 -5.17
C GLN A 78 -20.94 11.86 -3.94
N HIS A 79 -20.96 11.08 -2.84
CA HIS A 79 -21.69 11.42 -1.60
C HIS A 79 -20.84 11.21 -0.35
N ASP A 80 -19.65 10.60 -0.49
CA ASP A 80 -18.71 10.34 0.57
C ASP A 80 -17.51 11.29 0.53
N ALA A 81 -16.52 10.98 1.32
CA ALA A 81 -15.33 11.79 1.46
C ALA A 81 -14.45 11.79 0.21
N ASP A 82 -14.23 12.95 -0.36
CA ASP A 82 -13.08 13.14 -1.24
C ASP A 82 -11.80 12.92 -0.46
N SER A 83 -10.89 12.13 -1.00
CA SER A 83 -9.61 11.89 -0.34
C SER A 83 -8.43 12.24 -1.25
N PHE A 84 -7.38 12.73 -0.63
CA PHE A 84 -6.08 12.95 -1.26
C PHE A 84 -4.98 12.31 -0.38
N SER A 85 -4.05 11.63 -1.01
CA SER A 85 -2.89 11.05 -0.32
C SER A 85 -1.61 11.35 -1.08
N LEU A 86 -0.58 11.75 -0.35
CA LEU A 86 0.80 11.88 -0.82
C LEU A 86 1.66 10.89 -0.06
N MET A 87 2.31 9.98 -0.76
CA MET A 87 3.30 9.06 -0.19
C MET A 87 4.67 9.35 -0.78
N LEU A 88 5.65 9.51 0.10
CA LEU A 88 7.07 9.58 -0.23
C LEU A 88 7.72 8.32 0.29
N GLY A 89 8.51 7.66 -0.54
CA GLY A 89 9.14 6.43 -0.10
C GLY A 89 10.49 6.17 -0.74
N VAL A 90 11.20 5.25 -0.14
CA VAL A 90 12.43 4.69 -0.67
C VAL A 90 12.43 3.20 -0.37
N GLY A 91 12.72 2.40 -1.38
CA GLY A 91 12.96 0.98 -1.25
C GLY A 91 14.27 0.59 -1.88
N GLY A 92 14.67 -0.65 -1.68
CA GLY A 92 15.84 -1.18 -2.32
C GLY A 92 16.11 -2.60 -1.91
N PHE A 93 17.13 -3.16 -2.53
CA PHE A 93 17.65 -4.46 -2.12
C PHE A 93 19.18 -4.48 -2.25
N PHE A 94 19.81 -5.42 -1.56
CA PHE A 94 21.19 -5.77 -1.75
C PHE A 94 21.39 -7.28 -1.64
N THR A 95 22.37 -7.80 -2.38
CA THR A 95 22.71 -9.23 -2.38
C THR A 95 24.05 -9.45 -1.72
N VAL A 96 24.15 -10.55 -0.95
CA VAL A 96 25.39 -10.99 -0.32
C VAL A 96 25.72 -12.39 -0.82
N GLY A 97 26.74 -12.46 -1.67
CA GLY A 97 27.03 -13.68 -2.41
C GLY A 97 25.90 -14.01 -3.39
N GLU A 98 25.77 -15.28 -3.74
CA GLU A 98 24.80 -15.77 -4.73
C GLU A 98 23.48 -16.24 -4.10
N ARG A 99 23.38 -16.27 -2.77
CA ARG A 99 22.30 -16.95 -2.06
C ARG A 99 21.44 -16.06 -1.17
N HIS A 100 21.93 -14.89 -0.81
CA HIS A 100 21.27 -14.02 0.15
C HIS A 100 20.84 -12.73 -0.52
N SER A 101 19.58 -12.39 -0.42
CA SER A 101 19.04 -11.11 -0.83
C SER A 101 18.28 -10.47 0.34
N PHE A 102 18.52 -9.20 0.55
CA PHE A 102 17.86 -8.39 1.57
C PHE A 102 17.14 -7.26 0.89
N SER A 103 15.87 -7.05 1.21
CA SER A 103 15.08 -5.90 0.78
C SER A 103 14.73 -5.02 1.95
N TYR A 104 14.58 -3.75 1.70
CA TYR A 104 14.17 -2.77 2.69
C TYR A 104 13.29 -1.70 2.06
N GLY A 105 12.45 -1.08 2.86
CA GLY A 105 11.61 0.02 2.45
C GLY A 105 11.26 0.92 3.61
N TYR A 106 11.09 2.19 3.29
CA TYR A 106 10.52 3.20 4.16
C TYR A 106 9.51 4.02 3.35
N SER A 107 8.40 4.35 3.96
CA SER A 107 7.41 5.27 3.39
C SER A 107 6.89 6.24 4.44
N TYR A 108 6.61 7.44 3.98
CA TYR A 108 5.86 8.47 4.68
C TYR A 108 4.59 8.77 3.89
N THR A 109 3.46 8.81 4.55
CA THR A 109 2.16 9.10 3.94
C THR A 109 1.51 10.29 4.64
N ASP A 110 1.04 11.27 3.89
CA ASP A 110 0.15 12.35 4.35
C ASP A 110 -1.18 12.19 3.59
N SER A 111 -2.23 11.87 4.32
CA SER A 111 -3.57 11.66 3.77
C SER A 111 -4.55 12.66 4.34
N LYS A 112 -5.47 13.12 3.48
CA LYS A 112 -6.56 14.03 3.82
C LYS A 112 -7.84 13.46 3.23
N ALA A 113 -8.88 13.39 4.04
CA ALA A 113 -10.20 13.06 3.59
C ALA A 113 -11.20 14.10 4.12
N ASN A 114 -12.01 14.64 3.22
CA ASN A 114 -13.12 15.50 3.58
C ASN A 114 -14.36 14.62 3.71
N VAL A 115 -14.75 14.29 4.92
CA VAL A 115 -15.97 13.52 5.18
C VAL A 115 -17.12 14.50 5.15
N ASN A 116 -17.97 14.43 4.14
CA ASN A 116 -19.26 15.11 4.14
C ASN A 116 -20.20 14.31 5.06
N ALA A 117 -20.17 14.61 6.35
CA ALA A 117 -21.17 14.04 7.24
C ALA A 117 -22.57 14.46 6.77
N SER A 118 -23.52 13.52 6.80
CA SER A 118 -24.93 13.75 6.41
C SER A 118 -25.63 14.84 7.22
N ASP A 119 -24.98 15.37 8.25
CA ASP A 119 -25.44 16.46 9.12
C ASP A 119 -24.88 17.84 8.71
N GLY A 120 -24.10 17.93 7.64
CA GLY A 120 -23.54 19.18 7.12
C GLY A 120 -22.31 19.68 7.87
N THR A 121 -21.74 18.89 8.78
CA THR A 121 -20.42 19.15 9.36
C THR A 121 -19.38 18.48 8.49
N ALA A 122 -18.47 19.25 7.91
CA ALA A 122 -17.32 18.71 7.21
C ALA A 122 -16.30 18.23 8.26
N ASP A 123 -16.26 16.94 8.52
CA ASP A 123 -15.19 16.34 9.31
C ASP A 123 -13.98 16.10 8.41
N GLU A 124 -12.92 16.87 8.62
CA GLU A 124 -11.65 16.62 7.96
C GLU A 124 -10.89 15.51 8.69
N SER A 125 -10.81 14.34 8.09
CA SER A 125 -9.93 13.27 8.56
C SER A 125 -8.56 13.42 7.92
N ASN A 126 -7.58 13.83 8.69
CA ASN A 126 -6.19 13.94 8.24
C ASN A 126 -5.33 12.95 9.03
N ALA A 127 -4.52 12.15 8.33
CA ALA A 127 -3.61 11.21 8.98
C ALA A 127 -2.21 11.31 8.39
N ILE A 128 -1.22 11.12 9.25
CA ILE A 128 0.18 10.92 8.88
C ILE A 128 0.54 9.49 9.24
N GLY A 129 1.24 8.80 8.32
CA GLY A 129 1.68 7.44 8.57
C GLY A 129 3.13 7.22 8.16
N HIS A 130 3.77 6.29 8.82
CA HIS A 130 5.10 5.78 8.46
C HIS A 130 5.02 4.28 8.23
N GLY A 131 5.74 3.79 7.24
CA GLY A 131 5.84 2.37 6.95
C GLY A 131 7.30 1.94 6.84
N TYR A 132 7.63 0.80 7.41
CA TYR A 132 8.95 0.18 7.36
C TYR A 132 8.77 -1.27 6.89
N THR A 133 9.54 -1.68 5.91
CA THR A 133 9.55 -3.06 5.43
C THR A 133 10.96 -3.60 5.42
N PHE A 134 11.08 -4.87 5.74
CA PHE A 134 12.31 -5.62 5.62
C PHE A 134 12.01 -7.01 5.06
N GLY A 135 12.79 -7.45 4.09
CA GLY A 135 12.71 -8.78 3.50
C GLY A 135 14.07 -9.46 3.48
N TYR A 136 14.03 -10.76 3.57
CA TYR A 136 15.20 -11.61 3.42
C TYR A 136 14.85 -12.85 2.59
N ASP A 137 15.58 -13.06 1.52
CA ASP A 137 15.46 -14.24 0.66
C ASP A 137 16.74 -15.07 0.73
N LEU A 138 16.56 -16.36 0.88
CA LEU A 138 17.65 -17.34 0.94
C LEU A 138 17.45 -18.42 -0.11
N ILE A 139 18.43 -18.60 -0.98
CA ILE A 139 18.51 -19.73 -1.90
C ILE A 139 19.18 -20.89 -1.17
N LEU A 140 18.36 -21.87 -0.74
CA LEU A 140 18.82 -23.07 -0.04
C LEU A 140 19.51 -24.04 -1.01
N THR A 141 18.89 -24.24 -2.18
CA THR A 141 19.41 -25.06 -3.28
C THR A 141 19.00 -24.40 -4.61
N PRO A 142 19.52 -24.85 -5.78
CA PRO A 142 19.07 -24.31 -7.07
C PRO A 142 17.56 -24.40 -7.34
N ILE A 143 16.85 -25.25 -6.59
CA ILE A 143 15.41 -25.45 -6.77
C ILE A 143 14.59 -25.02 -5.54
N ILE A 144 15.22 -24.67 -4.43
CA ILE A 144 14.50 -24.32 -3.19
C ILE A 144 14.97 -22.94 -2.72
N SER A 145 14.04 -22.03 -2.52
CA SER A 145 14.28 -20.76 -1.84
C SER A 145 13.27 -20.51 -0.74
N SER A 146 13.69 -19.75 0.27
CA SER A 146 12.82 -19.30 1.36
C SER A 146 12.84 -17.79 1.45
N SER A 147 11.74 -17.20 1.91
CA SER A 147 11.61 -15.77 2.15
C SER A 147 11.07 -15.48 3.54
N LEU A 148 11.53 -14.39 4.11
CA LEU A 148 11.03 -13.79 5.34
C LEU A 148 10.66 -12.34 5.04
N SER A 149 9.50 -11.88 5.48
CA SER A 149 9.13 -10.47 5.41
C SER A 149 8.66 -9.97 6.77
N LEU A 150 9.07 -8.76 7.10
CA LEU A 150 8.66 -8.02 8.28
C LEU A 150 8.15 -6.66 7.83
N GLY A 151 7.03 -6.22 8.39
CA GLY A 151 6.45 -4.90 8.16
C GLY A 151 6.06 -4.27 9.48
N TYR A 152 6.22 -2.97 9.55
CA TYR A 152 5.65 -2.11 10.58
C TYR A 152 5.08 -0.87 9.91
N SER A 153 3.89 -0.48 10.30
CA SER A 153 3.33 0.82 9.93
C SER A 153 2.58 1.43 11.09
N ASP A 154 2.65 2.74 11.19
CA ASP A 154 1.82 3.54 12.07
C ASP A 154 0.94 4.50 11.27
N SER A 155 -0.15 4.93 11.88
CA SER A 155 -1.02 5.96 11.36
C SER A 155 -1.54 6.80 12.52
N ASP A 156 -1.18 8.08 12.50
CA ASP A 156 -1.61 9.06 13.49
C ASP A 156 -2.67 9.98 12.85
N ALA A 157 -3.90 9.90 13.33
CA ALA A 157 -4.98 10.79 12.93
C ALA A 157 -4.81 12.16 13.61
N LYS A 158 -4.76 13.24 12.81
CA LYS A 158 -4.52 14.61 13.34
C LYS A 158 -5.70 15.19 14.11
N ILE A 159 -6.92 14.69 13.87
CA ILE A 159 -8.16 15.29 14.40
C ILE A 159 -8.86 14.35 15.37
N ASP A 160 -8.76 13.03 15.19
CA ASP A 160 -9.38 12.05 16.05
C ASP A 160 -8.36 10.98 16.47
N ALA A 161 -7.78 11.17 17.65
CA ALA A 161 -6.79 10.24 18.22
C ALA A 161 -7.33 8.81 18.46
N GLY A 162 -8.64 8.61 18.38
CA GLY A 162 -9.26 7.28 18.46
C GLY A 162 -9.03 6.40 17.23
N ASN A 163 -8.51 6.97 16.15
CA ASN A 163 -8.20 6.27 14.90
C ASN A 163 -6.69 6.03 14.72
N ASP A 164 -5.88 6.28 15.73
CA ASP A 164 -4.46 5.95 15.67
C ASP A 164 -4.28 4.44 15.79
N TYR A 165 -3.45 3.88 14.93
CA TYR A 165 -3.16 2.44 14.97
C TYR A 165 -1.73 2.15 14.54
N GLU A 166 -1.23 1.03 15.02
CA GLU A 166 0.02 0.42 14.62
C GLU A 166 -0.27 -0.95 14.01
N THR A 167 0.40 -1.27 12.90
CA THR A 167 0.28 -2.58 12.25
C THR A 167 1.65 -3.24 12.20
N TYR A 168 1.70 -4.48 12.62
CA TYR A 168 2.86 -5.34 12.52
C TYR A 168 2.54 -6.48 11.55
N GLU A 169 3.41 -6.70 10.59
CA GLU A 169 3.26 -7.74 9.58
C GLU A 169 4.43 -8.72 9.65
N PHE A 170 4.12 -9.99 9.50
CA PHE A 170 5.09 -11.06 9.43
C PHE A 170 4.71 -12.01 8.30
N GLY A 171 5.66 -12.37 7.46
CA GLY A 171 5.45 -13.31 6.36
C GLY A 171 6.59 -14.31 6.21
N LEU A 172 6.24 -15.53 5.86
CA LEU A 172 7.16 -16.60 5.50
C LEU A 172 6.78 -17.16 4.14
N GLY A 173 7.77 -17.51 3.33
CA GLY A 173 7.58 -18.15 2.05
C GLY A 173 8.55 -19.28 1.83
N LEU A 174 8.13 -20.28 1.05
CA LEU A 174 8.93 -21.37 0.57
C LEU A 174 8.58 -21.64 -0.88
N ASN A 175 9.58 -21.63 -1.75
CA ASN A 175 9.42 -21.81 -3.18
C ASN A 175 10.22 -23.01 -3.67
N PHE A 176 9.60 -23.76 -4.56
CA PHE A 176 10.22 -24.91 -5.25
C PHE A 176 10.12 -24.66 -6.76
N ALA A 177 11.26 -24.49 -7.41
CA ALA A 177 11.38 -24.22 -8.84
C ALA A 177 11.94 -25.44 -9.59
N PHE A 178 11.08 -26.36 -9.99
CA PHE A 178 11.46 -27.48 -10.84
C PHE A 178 11.51 -27.07 -12.31
N PRO A 179 12.26 -27.77 -13.20
CA PRO A 179 12.29 -27.45 -14.64
C PRO A 179 10.92 -27.47 -15.33
N TRP A 180 9.95 -28.16 -14.76
CA TRP A 180 8.61 -28.39 -15.32
C TRP A 180 7.47 -27.84 -14.46
N ALA A 181 7.73 -27.38 -13.23
CA ALA A 181 6.71 -26.85 -12.33
C ALA A 181 7.31 -25.83 -11.35
N TYR A 182 6.47 -24.89 -10.92
CA TYR A 182 6.76 -23.97 -9.83
C TYR A 182 5.71 -24.15 -8.73
N ILE A 183 6.15 -24.39 -7.50
CA ILE A 183 5.28 -24.51 -6.33
C ILE A 183 5.72 -23.44 -5.33
N ALA A 184 4.79 -22.59 -4.94
CA ALA A 184 5.00 -21.60 -3.89
C ALA A 184 4.06 -21.85 -2.73
N TRP A 185 4.59 -21.78 -1.53
CA TRP A 185 3.82 -21.74 -0.30
C TRP A 185 4.16 -20.45 0.46
N SER A 186 3.14 -19.77 0.97
CA SER A 186 3.32 -18.59 1.81
C SER A 186 2.32 -18.58 2.94
N ALA A 187 2.75 -18.03 4.07
CA ALA A 187 1.89 -17.72 5.21
C ALA A 187 2.23 -16.31 5.67
N SER A 188 1.20 -15.52 5.98
CA SER A 188 1.37 -14.20 6.55
C SER A 188 0.37 -13.96 7.66
N THR A 189 0.75 -13.11 8.60
CA THR A 189 -0.13 -12.63 9.67
C THR A 189 0.12 -11.15 9.89
N SER A 190 -0.92 -10.43 10.27
CA SER A 190 -0.85 -9.03 10.68
C SER A 190 -1.52 -8.85 12.03
N PHE A 191 -0.99 -7.94 12.82
CA PHE A 191 -1.55 -7.53 14.11
C PHE A 191 -1.74 -6.02 14.08
N ASN A 192 -2.95 -5.58 14.43
CA ASN A 192 -3.27 -4.16 14.55
C ASN A 192 -3.45 -3.82 16.02
N ASP A 193 -2.73 -2.82 16.48
CA ASP A 193 -2.87 -2.25 17.81
C ASP A 193 -3.47 -0.84 17.68
N TYR A 194 -4.67 -0.65 18.23
CA TYR A 194 -5.36 0.63 18.20
C TYR A 194 -5.04 1.41 19.47
N LYS A 195 -4.47 2.60 19.32
CA LYS A 195 -4.25 3.51 20.44
C LYS A 195 -5.60 4.09 20.87
N VAL A 196 -6.15 3.57 21.95
CA VAL A 196 -7.35 4.13 22.57
C VAL A 196 -6.98 5.50 23.14
N ALA A 197 -7.68 6.55 22.70
CA ALA A 197 -7.55 7.87 23.31
C ALA A 197 -7.80 7.74 24.82
N ASP A 198 -6.80 8.07 25.64
CA ASP A 198 -6.93 8.06 27.09
C ASP A 198 -7.87 9.21 27.50
N THR A 199 -9.16 8.88 27.65
CA THR A 199 -10.20 9.81 28.09
C THR A 199 -10.19 10.00 29.62
N SER A 200 -9.05 9.84 30.28
CA SER A 200 -8.89 10.26 31.67
C SER A 200 -8.87 11.81 31.74
N VAL A 201 -10.04 12.38 31.65
CA VAL A 201 -10.27 13.77 32.08
C VAL A 201 -10.08 13.77 33.59
N ASP A 202 -8.95 14.29 34.04
CA ASP A 202 -8.72 14.65 35.43
C ASP A 202 -9.82 15.67 35.83
N SER A 203 -10.74 15.22 36.67
CA SER A 203 -11.77 16.00 37.33
C SER A 203 -11.26 16.59 38.64
#